data_1b1440cc61c5c4b5c229a494feabb26c
#
_entry.id   1b1440cc61c5c4b5c229a494feabb26c
#
_cell.length_a   1.000
_cell.length_b   1.000
_cell.length_c   1.000
_cell.angle_alpha   90.00
_cell.angle_beta   90.00
_cell.angle_gamma   90.00
#
_symmetry.space_group_name_H-M   'P 1'
#
loop_
_entity.id
_entity.type
_entity.pdbx_description
1 polymer ?
#
loop_
_entity_poly.entity_id
_entity_poly.type
_entity_poly.pdbx_seq_one_letter_code
_entity_poly.pdbx_strand_id
1 'polypeptide(L)'
;MHGLVIRNTGYSYTVKSDEGNVFDCKVKGNFRIRGIRTTNPVAIGDKVSFTPQDVESDIEQARQGLITALDERTNYIIRKSTNLSKQSHIIAANIDSCFLVVTIRQPETPLQFIDRFLASAEAYRIPVTLVFNKTDLIDDEWKEYLDAVIHLYETIGYPCRRISAKTGEGVEELRHELNGNITLLSGNSGVGKSTLINKLYPHLSLKTNEISDAYDTGKHTTTFSEMYEVGGGGYIIDTPGIKGFGTFDMKREEVSHYFKEIFRCSADCRFSNCTHTHEPHCAVREAVERHDIAESRYNSYLSMLEDENEEKYRQGY
;
A
#
# COMPACT_ATOMS: atom_id res chain seq x y z
N MET A 1 -15.78 -13.59 -21.24
CA MET A 1 -16.29 -13.11 -19.94
C MET A 1 -15.30 -12.12 -19.37
N HIS A 2 -15.77 -11.22 -18.49
CA HIS A 2 -14.92 -10.32 -17.72
C HIS A 2 -14.94 -10.70 -16.24
N GLY A 3 -13.87 -10.38 -15.52
CA GLY A 3 -13.79 -10.65 -14.07
C GLY A 3 -12.57 -10.03 -13.41
N LEU A 4 -12.55 -10.12 -12.09
CA LEU A 4 -11.52 -9.60 -11.19
C LEU A 4 -10.62 -10.75 -10.72
N VAL A 5 -9.30 -10.54 -10.77
CA VAL A 5 -8.32 -11.48 -10.21
C VAL A 5 -8.26 -11.29 -8.70
N ILE A 6 -8.71 -12.28 -7.94
CA ILE A 6 -8.79 -12.21 -6.47
C ILE A 6 -7.68 -13.01 -5.77
N ARG A 7 -7.00 -13.92 -6.50
CA ARG A 7 -5.88 -14.71 -5.95
C ARG A 7 -4.87 -15.03 -7.04
N ASN A 8 -3.59 -15.02 -6.67
CA ASN A 8 -2.48 -15.40 -7.54
C ASN A 8 -1.60 -16.41 -6.80
N THR A 9 -1.49 -17.64 -7.35
CA THR A 9 -0.66 -18.72 -6.78
C THR A 9 0.70 -18.84 -7.49
N GLY A 10 1.00 -17.96 -8.44
CA GLY A 10 2.18 -18.04 -9.28
C GLY A 10 2.02 -18.97 -10.49
N TYR A 11 1.13 -19.96 -10.42
CA TYR A 11 0.85 -20.93 -11.49
C TYR A 11 -0.56 -20.78 -12.07
N SER A 12 -1.51 -20.31 -11.25
CA SER A 12 -2.89 -20.06 -11.64
C SER A 12 -3.42 -18.81 -10.96
N TYR A 13 -4.55 -18.33 -11.47
CA TYR A 13 -5.23 -17.11 -11.02
C TYR A 13 -6.68 -17.43 -10.74
N THR A 14 -7.13 -17.15 -9.51
CA THR A 14 -8.55 -17.22 -9.23
C THR A 14 -9.21 -15.93 -9.72
N VAL A 15 -10.15 -16.06 -10.66
CA VAL A 15 -10.90 -14.96 -11.25
C VAL A 15 -12.36 -15.07 -10.83
N LYS A 16 -12.90 -14.00 -10.24
CA LYS A 16 -14.33 -13.85 -9.98
C LYS A 16 -14.96 -13.09 -11.14
N SER A 17 -15.89 -13.72 -11.85
CA SER A 17 -16.60 -13.08 -12.97
C SER A 17 -17.55 -11.99 -12.47
N ASP A 18 -17.96 -11.08 -13.37
CA ASP A 18 -18.96 -10.05 -13.07
C ASP A 18 -20.32 -10.64 -12.62
N GLU A 19 -20.60 -11.91 -13.00
CA GLU A 19 -21.78 -12.67 -12.56
C GLU A 19 -21.59 -13.33 -11.18
N GLY A 20 -20.42 -13.20 -10.54
CA GLY A 20 -20.10 -13.78 -9.22
C GLY A 20 -19.56 -15.21 -9.26
N ASN A 21 -19.41 -15.85 -10.44
CA ASN A 21 -18.85 -17.20 -10.55
C ASN A 21 -17.31 -17.15 -10.42
N VAL A 22 -16.73 -18.19 -9.82
CA VAL A 22 -15.30 -18.32 -9.58
C VAL A 22 -14.68 -19.27 -10.60
N PHE A 23 -13.54 -18.88 -11.17
CA PHE A 23 -12.79 -19.63 -12.17
C PHE A 23 -11.32 -19.75 -11.75
N ASP A 24 -10.74 -20.95 -11.94
CA ASP A 24 -9.28 -21.15 -11.88
C ASP A 24 -8.70 -20.95 -13.28
N CYS A 25 -8.01 -19.83 -13.47
CA CYS A 25 -7.57 -19.40 -14.79
C CYS A 25 -6.06 -19.55 -14.96
N LYS A 26 -5.66 -19.91 -16.18
CA LYS A 26 -4.27 -19.83 -16.65
C LYS A 26 -4.14 -18.71 -17.66
N VAL A 27 -2.91 -18.22 -17.85
CA VAL A 27 -2.61 -17.19 -18.86
C VAL A 27 -2.18 -17.86 -20.15
N LYS A 28 -2.66 -17.38 -21.30
CA LYS A 28 -2.26 -17.86 -22.61
C LYS A 28 -0.74 -17.68 -22.82
N GLY A 29 -0.02 -18.72 -23.26
CA GLY A 29 1.45 -18.78 -23.29
C GLY A 29 2.19 -17.66 -24.02
N ASN A 30 1.51 -16.90 -24.92
CA ASN A 30 2.07 -15.74 -25.63
C ASN A 30 1.63 -14.40 -25.02
N PHE A 31 1.09 -14.40 -23.81
CA PHE A 31 0.58 -13.21 -23.16
C PHE A 31 1.76 -12.33 -22.70
N ARG A 32 2.06 -11.26 -23.43
CA ARG A 32 3.08 -10.28 -23.10
C ARG A 32 2.42 -8.92 -22.91
N ILE A 33 2.53 -8.35 -21.73
CA ILE A 33 2.13 -6.95 -21.51
C ILE A 33 3.23 -6.07 -22.09
N ARG A 34 2.88 -5.16 -23.01
CA ARG A 34 3.83 -4.20 -23.59
C ARG A 34 4.42 -3.34 -22.45
N GLY A 35 5.73 -3.34 -22.34
CA GLY A 35 6.48 -2.47 -21.45
C GLY A 35 6.81 -3.03 -20.05
N ILE A 36 6.24 -4.17 -19.64
CA ILE A 36 6.52 -4.76 -18.32
C ILE A 36 7.23 -6.10 -18.50
N ARG A 37 8.50 -6.18 -18.06
CA ARG A 37 9.27 -7.42 -17.99
C ARG A 37 9.05 -8.09 -16.63
N THR A 38 7.95 -8.81 -16.46
CA THR A 38 7.67 -9.61 -15.27
C THR A 38 7.48 -11.06 -15.62
N THR A 39 7.81 -11.97 -14.70
CA THR A 39 7.51 -13.41 -14.82
C THR A 39 6.02 -13.69 -14.68
N ASN A 40 5.28 -12.88 -13.89
CA ASN A 40 3.84 -12.96 -13.71
C ASN A 40 3.18 -11.70 -14.24
N PRO A 41 2.57 -11.74 -15.44
CA PRO A 41 1.99 -10.56 -16.06
C PRO A 41 0.70 -10.09 -15.38
N VAL A 42 0.01 -10.96 -14.64
CA VAL A 42 -1.28 -10.70 -13.98
C VAL A 42 -1.09 -10.65 -12.47
N ALA A 43 -1.71 -9.69 -11.82
CA ALA A 43 -1.67 -9.46 -10.37
C ALA A 43 -3.08 -9.51 -9.77
N ILE A 44 -3.18 -9.61 -8.44
CA ILE A 44 -4.48 -9.43 -7.78
C ILE A 44 -5.01 -8.01 -8.00
N GLY A 45 -6.32 -7.87 -8.13
CA GLY A 45 -6.96 -6.60 -8.47
C GLY A 45 -6.99 -6.29 -9.98
N ASP A 46 -6.34 -7.10 -10.82
CA ASP A 46 -6.47 -6.94 -12.27
C ASP A 46 -7.87 -7.29 -12.76
N LYS A 47 -8.39 -6.45 -13.64
CA LYS A 47 -9.58 -6.76 -14.45
C LYS A 47 -9.13 -7.46 -15.72
N VAL A 48 -9.73 -8.61 -16.00
CA VAL A 48 -9.31 -9.49 -17.09
C VAL A 48 -10.48 -9.94 -17.93
N SER A 49 -10.20 -10.14 -19.23
CA SER A 49 -11.07 -10.92 -20.10
C SER A 49 -10.57 -12.36 -20.12
N PHE A 50 -11.48 -13.33 -20.01
CA PHE A 50 -11.14 -14.74 -20.02
C PHE A 50 -12.21 -15.58 -20.74
N THR A 51 -11.81 -16.76 -21.20
CA THR A 51 -12.68 -17.74 -21.84
C THR A 51 -12.81 -18.96 -20.92
N PRO A 52 -14.04 -19.33 -20.48
CA PRO A 52 -14.27 -20.57 -19.75
C PRO A 52 -13.82 -21.79 -20.57
N GLN A 53 -13.35 -22.83 -19.91
CA GLN A 53 -12.98 -24.11 -20.49
C GLN A 53 -13.85 -25.22 -19.88
N ASP A 54 -14.25 -26.19 -20.69
CA ASP A 54 -15.09 -27.33 -20.30
C ASP A 54 -14.27 -28.44 -19.59
N VAL A 55 -13.36 -28.05 -18.69
CA VAL A 55 -12.53 -28.96 -17.90
C VAL A 55 -12.78 -28.69 -16.42
N GLU A 56 -12.97 -29.76 -15.63
CA GLU A 56 -13.09 -29.63 -14.17
C GLU A 56 -11.80 -29.09 -13.57
N SER A 57 -11.92 -28.21 -12.60
CA SER A 57 -10.80 -27.61 -11.87
C SER A 57 -10.42 -28.46 -10.67
N ASP A 58 -9.12 -28.44 -10.31
CA ASP A 58 -8.59 -29.02 -9.07
C ASP A 58 -9.03 -28.25 -7.83
N ILE A 59 -9.59 -27.05 -7.99
CA ILE A 59 -10.15 -26.23 -6.91
C ILE A 59 -11.62 -26.61 -6.76
N GLU A 60 -12.00 -27.06 -5.56
CA GLU A 60 -13.42 -27.34 -5.22
C GLU A 60 -14.31 -26.15 -5.62
N GLN A 61 -15.33 -26.42 -6.45
CA GLN A 61 -16.32 -25.47 -6.95
C GLN A 61 -15.86 -24.44 -8.00
N ALA A 62 -14.59 -24.45 -8.45
CA ALA A 62 -14.12 -23.54 -9.50
C ALA A 62 -14.11 -24.23 -10.88
N ARG A 63 -14.58 -23.49 -11.90
CA ARG A 63 -14.46 -23.88 -13.32
C ARG A 63 -13.11 -23.43 -13.86
N GLN A 64 -12.58 -24.09 -14.87
CA GLN A 64 -11.34 -23.63 -15.51
C GLN A 64 -11.59 -22.50 -16.51
N GLY A 65 -10.58 -21.62 -16.66
CA GLY A 65 -10.62 -20.53 -17.62
C GLY A 65 -9.24 -20.19 -18.19
N LEU A 66 -9.25 -19.48 -19.31
CA LEU A 66 -8.04 -18.99 -19.96
C LEU A 66 -8.09 -17.45 -20.07
N ILE A 67 -7.19 -16.75 -19.38
CA ILE A 67 -7.06 -15.29 -19.48
C ILE A 67 -6.53 -14.94 -20.87
N THR A 68 -7.27 -14.10 -21.58
CA THR A 68 -6.99 -13.70 -22.95
C THR A 68 -6.58 -12.24 -23.10
N ALA A 69 -7.03 -11.36 -22.18
CA ALA A 69 -6.66 -9.96 -22.15
C ALA A 69 -6.62 -9.41 -20.72
N LEU A 70 -5.88 -8.34 -20.53
CA LEU A 70 -5.78 -7.55 -19.31
C LEU A 70 -6.24 -6.13 -19.61
N ASP A 71 -7.10 -5.59 -18.77
CA ASP A 71 -7.53 -4.20 -18.88
C ASP A 71 -6.42 -3.24 -18.40
N GLU A 72 -6.49 -1.98 -18.81
CA GLU A 72 -5.54 -0.96 -18.38
C GLU A 72 -5.65 -0.73 -16.87
N ARG A 73 -4.49 -0.74 -16.19
CA ARG A 73 -4.42 -0.52 -14.75
C ARG A 73 -4.47 0.97 -14.43
N THR A 74 -5.27 1.36 -13.44
CA THR A 74 -5.27 2.72 -12.90
C THR A 74 -4.03 2.99 -12.05
N ASN A 75 -3.61 2.00 -11.27
CA ASN A 75 -2.41 1.99 -10.46
C ASN A 75 -1.96 0.54 -10.18
N TYR A 76 -0.78 0.38 -9.60
CA TYR A 76 -0.26 -0.92 -9.18
C TYR A 76 0.88 -0.76 -8.18
N ILE A 77 1.14 -1.79 -7.39
CA ILE A 77 2.28 -1.86 -6.46
C ILE A 77 3.26 -2.92 -6.94
N ILE A 78 4.55 -2.59 -6.93
CA ILE A 78 5.63 -3.52 -7.23
C ILE A 78 6.44 -3.85 -5.98
N ARG A 79 6.99 -5.06 -5.95
CA ARG A 79 8.03 -5.47 -5.02
C ARG A 79 9.33 -5.63 -5.78
N LYS A 80 10.38 -4.95 -5.35
CA LYS A 80 11.73 -5.22 -5.87
C LYS A 80 12.12 -6.65 -5.48
N SER A 81 12.67 -7.40 -6.43
CA SER A 81 13.34 -8.67 -6.11
C SER A 81 14.64 -8.36 -5.35
N THR A 82 14.85 -9.03 -4.21
CA THR A 82 16.10 -8.94 -3.43
C THR A 82 17.29 -9.60 -4.15
N ASN A 83 17.04 -10.36 -5.19
CA ASN A 83 18.06 -10.98 -6.02
C ASN A 83 18.42 -10.06 -7.20
N LEU A 84 19.68 -10.14 -7.67
CA LEU A 84 20.28 -9.44 -8.80
C LEU A 84 19.49 -9.49 -10.14
N SER A 85 18.35 -10.16 -10.19
CA SER A 85 17.43 -10.12 -11.32
C SER A 85 16.68 -8.78 -11.32
N LYS A 86 16.86 -7.98 -12.35
CA LYS A 86 16.12 -6.72 -12.63
C LYS A 86 14.60 -6.93 -12.83
N GLN A 87 14.00 -7.94 -12.21
CA GLN A 87 12.59 -8.28 -12.36
C GLN A 87 11.81 -7.77 -11.16
N SER A 88 10.95 -6.80 -11.40
CA SER A 88 9.96 -6.35 -10.43
C SER A 88 8.71 -7.23 -10.51
N HIS A 89 8.13 -7.59 -9.37
CA HIS A 89 6.87 -8.33 -9.31
C HIS A 89 5.75 -7.38 -8.93
N ILE A 90 4.71 -7.30 -9.75
CA ILE A 90 3.49 -6.58 -9.39
C ILE A 90 2.76 -7.42 -8.35
N ILE A 91 2.47 -6.82 -7.20
CA ILE A 91 1.82 -7.49 -6.08
C ILE A 91 0.31 -7.33 -6.17
N ALA A 92 -0.14 -6.10 -6.44
CA ALA A 92 -1.54 -5.74 -6.55
C ALA A 92 -1.73 -4.60 -7.55
N ALA A 93 -2.91 -4.50 -8.13
CA ALA A 93 -3.29 -3.47 -9.09
C ALA A 93 -4.71 -2.95 -8.81
N ASN A 94 -5.04 -1.80 -9.40
CA ASN A 94 -6.37 -1.18 -9.31
C ASN A 94 -6.85 -1.00 -7.87
N ILE A 95 -5.96 -0.47 -7.01
CA ILE A 95 -6.23 -0.22 -5.60
C ILE A 95 -6.95 1.12 -5.47
N ASP A 96 -8.16 1.11 -4.93
CA ASP A 96 -8.97 2.32 -4.77
C ASP A 96 -8.53 3.14 -3.56
N SER A 97 -8.09 2.48 -2.49
CA SER A 97 -7.63 3.14 -1.26
C SER A 97 -6.63 2.29 -0.48
N CYS A 98 -5.91 2.95 0.42
CA CYS A 98 -5.03 2.28 1.38
C CYS A 98 -5.34 2.79 2.80
N PHE A 99 -5.57 1.88 3.73
CA PHE A 99 -5.59 2.18 5.15
C PHE A 99 -4.21 1.90 5.76
N LEU A 100 -3.50 2.96 6.10
CA LEU A 100 -2.26 2.84 6.85
C LEU A 100 -2.58 2.86 8.35
N VAL A 101 -2.58 1.67 8.96
CA VAL A 101 -2.82 1.52 10.38
C VAL A 101 -1.56 1.87 11.16
N VAL A 102 -1.67 2.86 12.04
CA VAL A 102 -0.60 3.40 12.85
C VAL A 102 -1.03 3.46 14.32
N THR A 103 -0.05 3.52 15.22
CA THR A 103 -0.29 3.66 16.67
C THR A 103 0.68 4.67 17.24
N ILE A 104 0.20 5.51 18.16
CA ILE A 104 1.03 6.45 18.90
C ILE A 104 1.82 5.73 20.01
N ARG A 105 1.24 4.64 20.55
CA ARG A 105 1.86 3.82 21.61
C ARG A 105 1.63 2.33 21.35
N GLN A 106 2.55 1.51 21.79
CA GLN A 106 2.46 0.04 21.92
C GLN A 106 2.09 -0.71 20.63
N PRO A 107 2.94 -0.72 19.58
CA PRO A 107 4.21 0.01 19.46
C PRO A 107 3.99 1.44 18.96
N GLU A 108 4.98 2.31 19.19
CA GLU A 108 5.01 3.61 18.52
C GLU A 108 5.31 3.44 17.03
N THR A 109 4.57 4.17 16.20
CA THR A 109 4.86 4.27 14.76
C THR A 109 5.60 5.58 14.52
N PRO A 110 6.90 5.55 14.13
CA PRO A 110 7.65 6.78 13.87
C PRO A 110 7.02 7.60 12.74
N LEU A 111 6.97 8.93 12.89
CA LEU A 111 6.44 9.85 11.88
C LEU A 111 7.20 9.68 10.55
N GLN A 112 8.51 9.47 10.59
CA GLN A 112 9.32 9.20 9.41
C GLN A 112 8.83 7.98 8.62
N PHE A 113 8.37 6.92 9.29
CA PHE A 113 7.77 5.76 8.62
C PHE A 113 6.48 6.14 7.91
N ILE A 114 5.60 6.91 8.57
CA ILE A 114 4.35 7.39 7.98
C ILE A 114 4.66 8.24 6.75
N ASP A 115 5.58 9.18 6.86
CA ASP A 115 5.96 10.13 5.80
C ASP A 115 6.51 9.41 4.56
N ARG A 116 7.41 8.45 4.76
CA ARG A 116 8.00 7.64 3.68
C ARG A 116 6.95 6.75 3.02
N PHE A 117 6.02 6.20 3.80
CA PHE A 117 4.91 5.44 3.28
C PHE A 117 4.00 6.31 2.41
N LEU A 118 3.62 7.49 2.89
CA LEU A 118 2.78 8.44 2.17
C LEU A 118 3.43 8.89 0.85
N ALA A 119 4.73 9.24 0.86
CA ALA A 119 5.46 9.59 -0.36
C ALA A 119 5.46 8.45 -1.38
N SER A 120 5.65 7.21 -0.93
CA SER A 120 5.59 6.04 -1.81
C SER A 120 4.18 5.83 -2.37
N ALA A 121 3.13 6.00 -1.56
CA ALA A 121 1.75 5.87 -2.00
C ALA A 121 1.37 6.93 -3.05
N GLU A 122 1.84 8.18 -2.88
CA GLU A 122 1.67 9.24 -3.88
C GLU A 122 2.33 8.87 -5.22
N ALA A 123 3.54 8.29 -5.18
CA ALA A 123 4.23 7.83 -6.38
C ALA A 123 3.45 6.75 -7.13
N TYR A 124 2.73 5.90 -6.40
CA TYR A 124 1.85 4.87 -6.98
C TYR A 124 0.43 5.36 -7.27
N ARG A 125 0.11 6.62 -6.95
CA ARG A 125 -1.25 7.19 -7.09
C ARG A 125 -2.30 6.42 -6.29
N ILE A 126 -1.96 6.02 -5.07
CA ILE A 126 -2.87 5.30 -4.17
C ILE A 126 -3.30 6.26 -3.06
N PRO A 127 -4.59 6.57 -2.96
CA PRO A 127 -5.12 7.39 -1.88
C PRO A 127 -4.90 6.69 -0.52
N VAL A 128 -4.40 7.41 0.48
CA VAL A 128 -4.16 6.88 1.83
C VAL A 128 -5.03 7.58 2.85
N THR A 129 -5.68 6.78 3.69
CA THR A 129 -6.28 7.20 4.96
C THR A 129 -5.41 6.69 6.11
N LEU A 130 -4.99 7.58 7.00
CA LEU A 130 -4.27 7.23 8.22
C LEU A 130 -5.26 6.74 9.28
N VAL A 131 -5.06 5.53 9.78
CA VAL A 131 -5.94 4.92 10.78
C VAL A 131 -5.17 4.80 12.10
N PHE A 132 -5.41 5.74 13.01
CA PHE A 132 -4.82 5.77 14.34
C PHE A 132 -5.54 4.78 15.25
N ASN A 133 -4.97 3.60 15.42
CA ASN A 133 -5.52 2.52 16.21
C ASN A 133 -5.03 2.55 17.67
N LYS A 134 -5.71 1.80 18.52
CA LYS A 134 -5.46 1.68 19.98
C LYS A 134 -5.68 2.99 20.74
N THR A 135 -6.69 3.75 20.35
CA THR A 135 -7.09 4.98 21.07
C THR A 135 -7.48 4.70 22.52
N ASP A 136 -7.87 3.46 22.84
CA ASP A 136 -8.12 2.98 24.20
C ASP A 136 -6.87 2.99 25.13
N LEU A 137 -5.67 3.14 24.57
CA LEU A 137 -4.41 3.24 25.31
C LEU A 137 -3.89 4.69 25.43
N ILE A 138 -4.63 5.66 24.91
CA ILE A 138 -4.25 7.07 24.93
C ILE A 138 -4.86 7.74 26.18
N ASP A 139 -3.99 8.16 27.08
CA ASP A 139 -4.32 8.96 28.24
C ASP A 139 -4.28 10.47 27.93
N ASP A 140 -4.58 11.31 28.90
CA ASP A 140 -4.65 12.77 28.72
C ASP A 140 -3.32 13.37 28.27
N GLU A 141 -2.18 12.79 28.69
CA GLU A 141 -0.84 13.25 28.31
C GLU A 141 -0.57 13.03 26.81
N TRP A 142 -1.01 11.89 26.27
CA TRP A 142 -0.79 11.52 24.86
C TRP A 142 -1.86 12.04 23.91
N LYS A 143 -2.99 12.50 24.47
CA LYS A 143 -4.10 13.00 23.66
C LYS A 143 -3.72 14.25 22.86
N GLU A 144 -3.04 15.19 23.50
CA GLU A 144 -2.58 16.42 22.84
C GLU A 144 -1.60 16.10 21.68
N TYR A 145 -0.69 15.16 21.91
CA TYR A 145 0.23 14.69 20.85
C TYR A 145 -0.51 14.02 19.69
N LEU A 146 -1.46 13.13 19.98
CA LEU A 146 -2.30 12.48 18.95
C LEU A 146 -3.07 13.54 18.15
N ASP A 147 -3.66 14.53 18.82
CA ASP A 147 -4.41 15.61 18.19
C ASP A 147 -3.50 16.45 17.26
N ALA A 148 -2.29 16.77 17.70
CA ALA A 148 -1.31 17.50 16.92
C ALA A 148 -0.86 16.71 15.67
N VAL A 149 -0.60 15.41 15.80
CA VAL A 149 -0.20 14.54 14.69
C VAL A 149 -1.34 14.42 13.66
N ILE A 150 -2.57 14.23 14.12
CA ILE A 150 -3.74 14.18 13.22
C ILE A 150 -3.90 15.50 12.48
N HIS A 151 -3.85 16.62 13.21
CA HIS A 151 -3.95 17.95 12.61
C HIS A 151 -2.88 18.19 11.54
N LEU A 152 -1.64 17.76 11.79
CA LEU A 152 -0.55 17.83 10.81
C LEU A 152 -0.95 17.15 9.50
N TYR A 153 -1.36 15.90 9.54
CA TYR A 153 -1.64 15.14 8.32
C TYR A 153 -2.93 15.59 7.63
N GLU A 154 -3.96 15.98 8.38
CA GLU A 154 -5.20 16.53 7.79
C GLU A 154 -4.94 17.87 7.08
N THR A 155 -4.09 18.73 7.64
CA THR A 155 -3.69 20.00 7.02
C THR A 155 -2.95 19.77 5.69
N ILE A 156 -2.13 18.73 5.60
CA ILE A 156 -1.46 18.33 4.36
C ILE A 156 -2.47 17.80 3.34
N GLY A 157 -3.59 17.22 3.80
CA GLY A 157 -4.67 16.66 2.98
C GLY A 157 -4.73 15.14 2.98
N TYR A 158 -4.33 14.50 4.08
CA TYR A 158 -4.54 13.07 4.31
C TYR A 158 -5.66 12.85 5.31
N PRO A 159 -6.74 12.12 4.93
CA PRO A 159 -7.79 11.76 5.86
C PRO A 159 -7.24 10.97 7.05
N CYS A 160 -7.69 11.29 8.25
CA CYS A 160 -7.33 10.59 9.48
C CYS A 160 -8.56 10.00 10.16
N ARG A 161 -8.42 8.81 10.75
CA ARG A 161 -9.46 8.13 11.53
C ARG A 161 -8.89 7.68 12.86
N ARG A 162 -9.65 7.89 13.93
CA ARG A 162 -9.34 7.39 15.28
C ARG A 162 -10.15 6.16 15.53
N ILE A 163 -9.49 5.07 15.92
CA ILE A 163 -10.20 3.83 16.22
C ILE A 163 -9.58 3.10 17.41
N SER A 164 -10.38 2.25 18.02
CA SER A 164 -9.91 1.14 18.83
C SER A 164 -10.47 -0.17 18.29
N ALA A 165 -9.65 -0.95 17.61
CA ALA A 165 -10.04 -2.28 17.15
C ALA A 165 -10.42 -3.20 18.32
N LYS A 166 -9.92 -2.93 19.54
CA LYS A 166 -10.23 -3.68 20.76
C LYS A 166 -11.63 -3.37 21.26
N THR A 167 -11.99 -2.10 21.41
CA THR A 167 -13.31 -1.69 21.92
C THR A 167 -14.37 -1.66 20.82
N GLY A 168 -13.98 -1.41 19.57
CA GLY A 168 -14.86 -1.24 18.42
C GLY A 168 -15.17 0.23 18.09
N GLU A 169 -14.63 1.16 18.85
CA GLU A 169 -14.79 2.60 18.60
C GLU A 169 -14.24 2.98 17.23
N GLY A 170 -14.99 3.73 16.41
CA GLY A 170 -14.61 4.21 15.09
C GLY A 170 -14.49 3.13 13.99
N VAL A 171 -14.76 1.85 14.33
CA VAL A 171 -14.58 0.73 13.37
C VAL A 171 -15.70 0.66 12.34
N GLU A 172 -16.91 1.06 12.72
CA GLU A 172 -18.06 0.99 11.81
C GLU A 172 -17.96 2.02 10.67
N GLU A 173 -17.41 3.19 10.95
CA GLU A 173 -17.12 4.23 9.96
C GLU A 173 -16.13 3.71 8.90
N LEU A 174 -15.08 2.98 9.32
CA LEU A 174 -14.14 2.36 8.38
C LEU A 174 -14.83 1.29 7.51
N ARG A 175 -15.79 0.56 8.06
CA ARG A 175 -16.54 -0.44 7.30
C ARG A 175 -17.29 0.19 6.12
N HIS A 176 -17.87 1.36 6.31
CA HIS A 176 -18.55 2.09 5.24
C HIS A 176 -17.57 2.52 4.12
N GLU A 177 -16.35 2.91 4.47
CA GLU A 177 -15.33 3.30 3.50
C GLU A 177 -14.78 2.11 2.68
N LEU A 178 -14.95 0.88 3.16
CA LEU A 178 -14.53 -0.34 2.46
C LEU A 178 -15.55 -0.81 1.40
N ASN A 179 -16.80 -0.37 1.48
CA ASN A 179 -17.85 -0.83 0.57
C ASN A 179 -17.55 -0.46 -0.88
N GLY A 180 -17.54 -1.46 -1.76
CA GLY A 180 -17.30 -1.30 -3.19
C GLY A 180 -15.88 -0.98 -3.59
N ASN A 181 -14.93 -0.89 -2.63
CA ASN A 181 -13.55 -0.51 -2.86
C ASN A 181 -12.58 -1.69 -2.73
N ILE A 182 -11.53 -1.68 -3.52
CA ILE A 182 -10.36 -2.53 -3.32
C ILE A 182 -9.40 -1.76 -2.40
N THR A 183 -9.35 -2.17 -1.13
CA THR A 183 -8.58 -1.46 -0.10
C THR A 183 -7.37 -2.27 0.35
N LEU A 184 -6.21 -1.64 0.25
CA LEU A 184 -4.97 -2.17 0.82
C LEU A 184 -4.91 -1.86 2.32
N LEU A 185 -4.66 -2.88 3.15
CA LEU A 185 -4.39 -2.67 4.57
C LEU A 185 -2.89 -2.79 4.84
N SER A 186 -2.28 -1.73 5.35
CA SER A 186 -0.85 -1.67 5.65
C SER A 186 -0.57 -1.12 7.04
N GLY A 187 0.68 -1.24 7.49
CA GLY A 187 1.15 -0.75 8.79
C GLY A 187 2.16 -1.71 9.43
N ASN A 188 2.86 -1.24 10.44
CA ASN A 188 3.90 -2.01 11.13
C ASN A 188 3.34 -3.25 11.85
N SER A 189 4.24 -4.17 12.26
CA SER A 189 3.86 -5.29 13.12
C SER A 189 3.35 -4.77 14.47
N GLY A 190 2.32 -5.42 15.01
CA GLY A 190 1.78 -5.08 16.33
C GLY A 190 0.81 -3.88 16.39
N VAL A 191 0.60 -3.14 15.28
CA VAL A 191 -0.36 -2.00 15.27
C VAL A 191 -1.83 -2.41 15.31
N GLY A 192 -2.13 -3.72 15.20
CA GLY A 192 -3.48 -4.27 15.35
C GLY A 192 -4.26 -4.49 14.06
N LYS A 193 -3.60 -4.65 12.91
CA LYS A 193 -4.26 -4.93 11.61
C LYS A 193 -5.18 -6.15 11.66
N SER A 194 -4.67 -7.30 12.12
CA SER A 194 -5.47 -8.54 12.21
C SER A 194 -6.65 -8.41 13.17
N THR A 195 -6.45 -7.70 14.29
CA THR A 195 -7.54 -7.41 15.23
C THR A 195 -8.60 -6.54 14.56
N LEU A 196 -8.18 -5.54 13.79
CA LEU A 196 -9.07 -4.67 13.03
C LEU A 196 -9.87 -5.46 11.99
N ILE A 197 -9.20 -6.31 11.17
CA ILE A 197 -9.90 -7.14 10.17
C ILE A 197 -10.91 -8.06 10.83
N ASN A 198 -10.54 -8.75 11.92
CA ASN A 198 -11.44 -9.64 12.65
C ASN A 198 -12.61 -8.88 13.29
N LYS A 199 -12.42 -7.63 13.69
CA LYS A 199 -13.49 -6.78 14.21
C LYS A 199 -14.45 -6.32 13.10
N LEU A 200 -13.90 -5.92 11.95
CA LEU A 200 -14.66 -5.53 10.78
C LEU A 200 -15.43 -6.71 10.19
N TYR A 201 -14.78 -7.87 10.08
CA TYR A 201 -15.29 -9.06 9.38
C TYR A 201 -15.00 -10.34 10.19
N PRO A 202 -15.77 -10.64 11.24
CA PRO A 202 -15.53 -11.78 12.13
C PRO A 202 -15.50 -13.15 11.43
N HIS A 203 -16.18 -13.28 10.28
CA HIS A 203 -16.23 -14.52 9.51
C HIS A 203 -14.88 -14.86 8.83
N LEU A 204 -13.99 -13.89 8.63
CA LEU A 204 -12.66 -14.13 8.03
C LEU A 204 -11.74 -14.86 9.02
N SER A 205 -11.97 -14.75 10.32
CA SER A 205 -11.26 -15.49 11.39
C SER A 205 -9.75 -15.55 11.22
N LEU A 206 -9.12 -14.41 10.82
CA LEU A 206 -7.69 -14.34 10.62
C LEU A 206 -6.97 -14.61 11.96
N LYS A 207 -6.07 -15.58 11.98
CA LYS A 207 -5.28 -15.87 13.17
C LYS A 207 -4.38 -14.66 13.48
N THR A 208 -4.53 -14.08 14.66
CA THR A 208 -3.83 -12.87 15.09
C THR A 208 -2.32 -13.07 15.22
N ASN A 209 -1.83 -14.31 15.29
CA ASN A 209 -0.42 -14.65 15.45
C ASN A 209 0.27 -15.06 14.13
N GLU A 210 -0.45 -15.51 13.10
CA GLU A 210 0.18 -16.04 11.86
C GLU A 210 0.65 -14.95 10.89
N ILE A 211 0.13 -13.73 10.99
CA ILE A 211 0.57 -12.62 10.14
C ILE A 211 1.95 -12.09 10.57
N SER A 212 2.34 -12.24 11.86
CA SER A 212 3.65 -11.80 12.36
C SER A 212 4.71 -12.90 12.40
N ASP A 213 4.33 -14.17 12.61
CA ASP A 213 5.28 -15.28 12.87
C ASP A 213 5.73 -16.02 11.60
N ALA A 214 5.06 -15.84 10.46
CA ALA A 214 5.50 -16.39 9.17
C ALA A 214 6.86 -15.82 8.70
N TYR A 215 7.41 -14.83 9.41
CA TYR A 215 8.66 -14.15 9.05
C TYR A 215 9.89 -14.60 9.84
N ASP A 216 9.74 -15.31 10.98
CA ASP A 216 10.88 -15.68 11.83
C ASP A 216 11.49 -17.06 11.53
N THR A 217 10.81 -17.88 10.75
CA THR A 217 11.35 -19.17 10.33
C THR A 217 11.74 -19.12 8.85
N GLY A 218 13.02 -18.95 8.56
CA GLY A 218 13.68 -18.91 7.24
C GLY A 218 13.34 -20.04 6.25
N LYS A 219 12.09 -20.43 6.14
CA LYS A 219 11.54 -21.25 5.07
C LYS A 219 11.01 -20.33 3.97
N HIS A 220 11.49 -20.53 2.74
CA HIS A 220 10.98 -19.96 1.51
C HIS A 220 9.46 -20.15 1.39
N THR A 221 8.68 -19.31 2.04
CA THR A 221 7.25 -19.24 1.84
C THR A 221 7.03 -18.27 0.68
N THR A 222 6.69 -18.79 -0.47
CA THR A 222 6.16 -18.02 -1.59
C THR A 222 4.95 -17.29 -1.08
N THR A 223 5.08 -15.99 -0.83
CA THR A 223 4.03 -15.17 -0.24
C THR A 223 3.01 -14.90 -1.34
N PHE A 224 1.98 -15.72 -1.39
CA PHE A 224 0.84 -15.51 -2.28
C PHE A 224 0.06 -14.29 -1.78
N SER A 225 -0.29 -13.39 -2.70
CA SER A 225 -1.17 -12.27 -2.40
C SER A 225 -2.61 -12.73 -2.62
N GLU A 226 -3.49 -12.41 -1.68
CA GLU A 226 -4.90 -12.78 -1.71
C GLU A 226 -5.76 -11.58 -1.33
N MET A 227 -6.93 -11.48 -1.97
CA MET A 227 -7.96 -10.51 -1.63
C MET A 227 -9.09 -11.21 -0.89
N TYR A 228 -9.51 -10.63 0.21
CA TYR A 228 -10.65 -11.08 0.98
C TYR A 228 -11.87 -10.26 0.59
N GLU A 229 -12.92 -10.91 0.13
CA GLU A 229 -14.19 -10.26 -0.14
C GLU A 229 -14.82 -9.81 1.18
N VAL A 230 -15.26 -8.55 1.20
CA VAL A 230 -15.91 -7.94 2.35
C VAL A 230 -17.32 -7.48 1.95
N GLY A 231 -18.15 -7.14 2.91
CA GLY A 231 -19.51 -6.72 2.61
C GLY A 231 -19.58 -5.56 1.60
N GLY A 232 -20.71 -5.47 0.88
CA GLY A 232 -20.94 -4.37 -0.07
C GLY A 232 -20.12 -4.44 -1.36
N GLY A 233 -19.58 -5.61 -1.74
CA GLY A 233 -18.79 -5.80 -2.95
C GLY A 233 -17.37 -5.22 -2.89
N GLY A 234 -16.90 -4.88 -1.69
CA GLY A 234 -15.52 -4.45 -1.46
C GLY A 234 -14.55 -5.61 -1.26
N TYR A 235 -13.26 -5.30 -1.29
CA TYR A 235 -12.17 -6.26 -1.06
C TYR A 235 -11.09 -5.64 -0.18
N ILE A 236 -10.52 -6.47 0.72
CA ILE A 236 -9.31 -6.14 1.46
C ILE A 236 -8.14 -6.94 0.88
N ILE A 237 -7.07 -6.25 0.55
CA ILE A 237 -5.78 -6.86 0.24
C ILE A 237 -4.97 -6.84 1.54
N ASP A 238 -4.73 -8.03 2.11
CA ASP A 238 -3.72 -8.17 3.15
C ASP A 238 -2.40 -8.59 2.50
N THR A 239 -1.41 -7.77 2.70
CA THR A 239 -0.08 -8.03 2.12
C THR A 239 0.91 -8.33 3.23
N PRO A 240 1.00 -9.59 3.68
CA PRO A 240 2.07 -10.00 4.56
C PRO A 240 3.40 -9.76 3.83
N GLY A 241 4.24 -8.85 4.36
CA GLY A 241 5.56 -8.54 3.80
C GLY A 241 5.70 -7.26 3.00
N ILE A 242 4.67 -6.48 2.82
CA ILE A 242 4.88 -5.07 2.53
C ILE A 242 5.15 -4.35 3.87
N LYS A 243 6.38 -4.50 4.39
CA LYS A 243 6.91 -3.63 5.45
C LYS A 243 7.24 -2.25 4.86
N GLY A 244 6.21 -1.54 4.41
CA GLY A 244 6.32 -0.34 3.60
C GLY A 244 6.29 -0.68 2.10
N PHE A 245 5.79 0.25 1.29
CA PHE A 245 6.05 0.22 -0.14
C PHE A 245 7.56 0.20 -0.29
N GLY A 246 8.11 -0.80 -0.99
CA GLY A 246 9.52 -0.76 -1.32
C GLY A 246 9.83 0.63 -1.86
N THR A 247 10.90 1.24 -1.38
CA THR A 247 11.36 2.52 -1.94
C THR A 247 11.39 2.33 -3.45
N PHE A 248 10.45 2.97 -4.12
CA PHE A 248 10.40 3.00 -5.57
C PHE A 248 11.72 3.57 -6.07
N ASP A 249 12.14 3.27 -7.29
CA ASP A 249 13.21 3.99 -7.99
C ASP A 249 12.76 5.44 -8.25
N MET A 250 12.54 6.19 -7.16
CA MET A 250 12.24 7.61 -7.23
C MET A 250 13.54 8.30 -7.59
N LYS A 251 13.57 8.99 -8.71
CA LYS A 251 14.70 9.85 -8.99
C LYS A 251 14.74 10.96 -7.94
N ARG A 252 15.94 11.33 -7.53
CA ARG A 252 16.15 12.38 -6.52
C ARG A 252 15.36 13.65 -6.81
N GLU A 253 15.26 14.04 -8.08
CA GLU A 253 14.52 15.20 -8.54
C GLU A 253 13.01 15.06 -8.38
N GLU A 254 12.49 13.83 -8.24
CA GLU A 254 11.06 13.54 -8.15
C GLU A 254 10.57 13.40 -6.70
N VAL A 255 11.47 13.19 -5.72
CA VAL A 255 11.08 12.93 -4.30
C VAL A 255 10.23 14.07 -3.75
N SER A 256 10.56 15.34 -4.05
CA SER A 256 9.79 16.51 -3.60
C SER A 256 8.34 16.50 -4.13
N HIS A 257 8.10 15.88 -5.29
CA HIS A 257 6.75 15.80 -5.90
C HIS A 257 5.79 14.93 -5.09
N TYR A 258 6.32 14.01 -4.27
CA TYR A 258 5.54 13.07 -3.47
C TYR A 258 5.30 13.55 -2.03
N PHE A 259 5.77 14.75 -1.68
CA PHE A 259 5.43 15.46 -0.46
C PHE A 259 4.50 16.62 -0.84
N LYS A 260 3.19 16.45 -0.66
CA LYS A 260 2.14 17.37 -1.16
C LYS A 260 2.39 18.83 -0.80
N GLU A 261 2.78 19.10 0.45
CA GLU A 261 3.05 20.44 0.97
C GLU A 261 4.33 21.03 0.39
N ILE A 262 5.38 20.21 0.26
CA ILE A 262 6.66 20.59 -0.37
C ILE A 262 6.42 20.89 -1.86
N PHE A 263 5.71 20.02 -2.55
CA PHE A 263 5.41 20.19 -3.98
C PHE A 263 4.60 21.46 -4.24
N ARG A 264 3.56 21.74 -3.44
CA ARG A 264 2.78 22.97 -3.56
C ARG A 264 3.63 24.22 -3.36
N CYS A 265 4.50 24.21 -2.35
CA CYS A 265 5.38 25.34 -2.02
C CYS A 265 6.51 25.49 -3.04
N SER A 266 6.95 24.43 -3.71
CA SER A 266 8.04 24.44 -4.67
C SER A 266 7.80 25.34 -5.89
N ALA A 267 6.54 25.62 -6.22
CA ALA A 267 6.15 26.52 -7.31
C ALA A 267 6.70 27.94 -7.13
N ASP A 268 6.92 28.37 -5.89
CA ASP A 268 7.43 29.70 -5.54
C ASP A 268 8.96 29.75 -5.41
N CYS A 269 9.67 28.62 -5.65
CA CYS A 269 11.12 28.59 -5.63
C CYS A 269 11.72 29.35 -6.82
N ARG A 270 12.84 30.05 -6.58
CA ARG A 270 13.56 30.78 -7.61
C ARG A 270 14.04 29.88 -8.76
N PHE A 271 14.42 28.64 -8.47
CA PHE A 271 14.98 27.71 -9.45
C PHE A 271 13.99 26.56 -9.69
N SER A 272 13.75 26.24 -10.96
CA SER A 272 12.84 25.17 -11.35
C SER A 272 13.33 23.76 -11.00
N ASN A 273 14.64 23.61 -10.77
CA ASN A 273 15.31 22.37 -10.35
C ASN A 273 15.78 22.42 -8.90
N CYS A 274 15.10 23.22 -8.06
CA CYS A 274 15.42 23.35 -6.65
C CYS A 274 15.29 22.00 -5.93
N THR A 275 16.34 21.60 -5.22
CA THR A 275 16.33 20.38 -4.40
C THR A 275 15.91 20.67 -2.95
N HIS A 276 15.61 21.93 -2.63
CA HIS A 276 15.19 22.41 -1.32
C HIS A 276 16.18 22.10 -0.19
N THR A 277 17.46 21.89 -0.51
CA THR A 277 18.52 21.54 0.47
C THR A 277 19.41 22.72 0.81
N HIS A 278 19.97 23.41 -0.19
CA HIS A 278 20.97 24.46 0.01
C HIS A 278 20.78 25.69 -0.89
N GLU A 279 19.79 25.66 -1.79
CA GLU A 279 19.59 26.73 -2.76
C GLU A 279 19.15 28.04 -2.06
N PRO A 280 19.67 29.18 -2.46
CA PRO A 280 19.26 30.47 -1.93
C PRO A 280 17.84 30.84 -2.43
N HIS A 281 17.07 31.50 -1.57
CA HIS A 281 15.68 31.90 -1.86
C HIS A 281 14.79 30.67 -2.20
N CYS A 282 14.93 29.61 -1.42
CA CYS A 282 14.11 28.42 -1.52
C CYS A 282 12.82 28.61 -0.70
N ALA A 283 11.68 28.70 -1.37
CA ALA A 283 10.37 28.90 -0.74
C ALA A 283 10.04 27.79 0.26
N VAL A 284 10.44 26.55 -0.02
CA VAL A 284 10.22 25.41 0.89
C VAL A 284 10.99 25.60 2.20
N ARG A 285 12.28 25.97 2.15
CA ARG A 285 13.07 26.20 3.37
C ARG A 285 12.54 27.38 4.17
N GLU A 286 12.16 28.46 3.50
CA GLU A 286 11.53 29.61 4.13
C GLU A 286 10.17 29.23 4.80
N ALA A 287 9.40 28.33 4.16
CA ALA A 287 8.16 27.81 4.75
C ALA A 287 8.41 26.93 5.99
N VAL A 288 9.49 26.15 5.99
CA VAL A 288 9.92 25.39 7.19
C VAL A 288 10.32 26.34 8.33
N GLU A 289 11.09 27.39 8.04
CA GLU A 289 11.49 28.42 9.01
C GLU A 289 10.28 29.18 9.60
N ARG A 290 9.22 29.37 8.84
CA ARG A 290 7.95 29.97 9.30
C ARG A 290 6.99 28.98 9.94
N HIS A 291 7.34 27.70 10.00
CA HIS A 291 6.47 26.60 10.47
C HIS A 291 5.22 26.35 9.61
N ASP A 292 5.19 26.82 8.36
CA ASP A 292 4.15 26.51 7.39
C ASP A 292 4.27 25.05 6.88
N ILE A 293 5.51 24.52 6.89
CA ILE A 293 5.83 23.11 6.65
C ILE A 293 6.46 22.56 7.94
N ALA A 294 5.95 21.45 8.43
CA ALA A 294 6.47 20.83 9.64
C ALA A 294 7.92 20.33 9.45
N GLU A 295 8.79 20.63 10.40
CA GLU A 295 10.20 20.21 10.38
C GLU A 295 10.34 18.68 10.28
N SER A 296 9.48 17.91 10.94
CA SER A 296 9.46 16.44 10.86
C SER A 296 9.26 15.95 9.44
N ARG A 297 8.36 16.56 8.68
CA ARG A 297 8.09 16.25 7.28
C ARG A 297 9.28 16.60 6.39
N TYR A 298 9.87 17.77 6.60
CA TYR A 298 11.05 18.19 5.86
C TYR A 298 12.25 17.27 6.15
N ASN A 299 12.46 16.86 7.42
CA ASN A 299 13.50 15.90 7.78
C ASN A 299 13.28 14.53 7.14
N SER A 300 12.03 14.07 7.06
CA SER A 300 11.68 12.84 6.35
C SER A 300 11.99 12.92 4.85
N TYR A 301 11.71 14.07 4.23
CA TYR A 301 12.09 14.33 2.84
C TYR A 301 13.60 14.28 2.63
N LEU A 302 14.39 14.96 3.48
CA LEU A 302 15.87 14.96 3.40
C LEU A 302 16.42 13.54 3.55
N SER A 303 15.88 12.76 4.51
CA SER A 303 16.29 11.36 4.70
C SER A 303 16.05 10.50 3.44
N MET A 304 14.95 10.73 2.70
CA MET A 304 14.71 10.01 1.45
C MET A 304 15.69 10.40 0.34
N LEU A 305 16.16 11.65 0.30
CA LEU A 305 17.20 12.07 -0.63
C LEU A 305 18.56 11.43 -0.33
N GLU A 306 18.85 11.12 0.94
CA GLU A 306 20.10 10.48 1.36
C GLU A 306 20.16 9.00 0.98
N ASP A 307 19.06 8.27 1.11
CA ASP A 307 18.99 6.84 0.77
C ASP A 307 19.42 6.56 -0.68
N GLU A 308 19.05 7.42 -1.63
CA GLU A 308 19.48 7.27 -3.02
C GLU A 308 21.01 7.42 -3.21
N ASN A 309 21.66 8.25 -2.39
CA ASN A 309 23.10 8.39 -2.44
C ASN A 309 23.81 7.12 -1.96
N GLU A 310 23.30 6.44 -0.92
CA GLU A 310 23.89 5.20 -0.41
C GLU A 310 23.76 4.03 -1.38
N GLU A 311 22.67 3.90 -2.13
CA GLU A 311 22.53 2.85 -3.15
C GLU A 311 23.53 3.03 -4.31
N LYS A 312 23.85 4.25 -4.71
CA LYS A 312 24.87 4.52 -5.73
C LYS A 312 26.30 4.16 -5.28
N TYR A 313 26.61 4.34 -3.99
CA TYR A 313 27.90 3.96 -3.44
C TYR A 313 28.07 2.45 -3.23
N ARG A 314 26.97 1.70 -3.02
CA ARG A 314 27.03 0.23 -2.89
C ARG A 314 27.15 -0.52 -4.22
N GLN A 315 26.95 0.14 -5.36
CA GLN A 315 27.11 -0.46 -6.71
C GLN A 315 28.55 -0.36 -7.25
N GLY A 316 29.49 0.20 -6.50
CA GLY A 316 30.86 0.49 -6.90
C GLY A 316 31.94 -0.44 -6.33
N TYR A 317 31.58 -1.60 -5.76
CA TYR A 317 32.55 -2.60 -5.31
C TYR A 317 32.19 -3.99 -5.78
#